data_954506d5b044170d89f358c54bb0540b
#
_entry.id   954506d5b044170d89f358c54bb0540b
#
_cell.length_a   1.000
_cell.length_b   1.000
_cell.length_c   1.000
_cell.angle_alpha   90.00
_cell.angle_beta   90.00
_cell.angle_gamma   90.00
#
_symmetry.space_group_name_H-M   'P 1'
#
loop_
_entity.id
_entity.type
_entity.pdbx_description
1 polymer ?
#
loop_
_entity_poly.entity_id
_entity_poly.type
_entity_poly.pdbx_seq_one_letter_code
_entity_poly.pdbx_strand_id
1 'polypeptide(L)'
;MQIPGYFEDMNYLHVNTEPDRAYYIPASGKGCYFLDREKSDRFLLLSGSWQFQYFESVYDLPQEFWKEGAGKGKEVQVPAVWQSYGVDGNQYINTRYPFPFDPPYVPRENPCGLYERSFEYKCCLDAPEAFLNFEGVDSCFYVWINGTFV
;
A
#
# COMPACT_ATOMS: atom_id res chain seq x y z
N MET A 1 -18.04 -2.62 10.25
CA MET A 1 -17.00 -2.46 9.22
C MET A 1 -15.68 -2.32 9.94
N GLN A 2 -14.64 -2.93 9.44
CA GLN A 2 -13.36 -3.02 10.15
C GLN A 2 -12.35 -1.98 9.66
N ILE A 3 -12.55 -1.46 8.46
CA ILE A 3 -11.78 -0.34 7.91
C ILE A 3 -12.71 0.86 7.73
N PRO A 4 -12.17 2.10 7.77
CA PRO A 4 -12.96 3.29 7.47
C PRO A 4 -13.58 3.22 6.08
N GLY A 5 -14.82 3.70 5.93
CA GLY A 5 -15.55 3.67 4.64
C GLY A 5 -15.11 4.72 3.63
N TYR A 6 -13.88 5.22 3.69
CA TYR A 6 -13.36 6.27 2.80
C TYR A 6 -13.33 5.86 1.33
N PHE A 7 -13.24 4.56 1.03
CA PHE A 7 -13.25 4.05 -0.33
C PHE A 7 -14.60 4.24 -1.09
N GLU A 8 -15.65 4.64 -0.38
CA GLU A 8 -16.95 5.01 -0.92
C GLU A 8 -17.32 6.48 -0.67
N ASP A 9 -16.36 7.31 -0.28
CA ASP A 9 -16.60 8.73 0.00
C ASP A 9 -15.58 9.61 -0.74
N MET A 10 -16.04 10.31 -1.76
CA MET A 10 -15.21 11.18 -2.61
C MET A 10 -14.62 12.38 -1.87
N ASN A 11 -15.06 12.69 -0.65
CA ASN A 11 -14.47 13.75 0.16
C ASN A 11 -13.18 13.31 0.86
N TYR A 12 -12.88 12.01 0.89
CA TYR A 12 -11.72 11.42 1.55
C TYR A 12 -10.77 10.76 0.56
N LEU A 13 -10.27 11.53 -0.39
CA LEU A 13 -9.28 11.01 -1.36
C LEU A 13 -7.90 10.80 -0.72
N HIS A 14 -7.59 11.60 0.29
CA HIS A 14 -6.32 11.58 1.02
C HIS A 14 -6.59 11.75 2.52
N VAL A 15 -6.11 10.82 3.32
CA VAL A 15 -6.20 10.84 4.78
C VAL A 15 -4.80 10.63 5.35
N ASN A 16 -4.36 11.52 6.24
CA ASN A 16 -3.02 11.48 6.84
C ASN A 16 -1.86 11.51 5.85
N THR A 17 -2.06 12.05 4.65
CA THR A 17 -1.03 12.17 3.63
C THR A 17 -0.45 13.59 3.61
N GLU A 18 0.84 13.70 3.29
CA GLU A 18 1.46 14.98 2.99
C GLU A 18 0.95 15.54 1.65
N PRO A 19 1.01 16.87 1.45
CA PRO A 19 0.72 17.48 0.17
C PRO A 19 1.60 16.92 -0.95
N ASP A 20 1.06 16.85 -2.16
CA ASP A 20 1.79 16.42 -3.35
C ASP A 20 3.07 17.24 -3.54
N ARG A 21 4.17 16.55 -3.82
CA ARG A 21 5.48 17.17 -4.04
C ARG A 21 6.27 16.46 -5.13
N ALA A 22 7.26 17.14 -5.68
CA ALA A 22 8.20 16.51 -6.60
C ALA A 22 8.98 15.39 -5.90
N TYR A 23 9.17 14.29 -6.62
CA TYR A 23 9.98 13.17 -6.14
C TYR A 23 11.46 13.54 -6.03
N TYR A 24 12.08 13.17 -4.93
CA TYR A 24 13.51 13.31 -4.71
C TYR A 24 14.03 12.20 -3.78
N ILE A 25 15.32 11.95 -3.83
CA ILE A 25 15.99 11.02 -2.92
C ILE A 25 16.66 11.82 -1.81
N PRO A 26 16.20 11.73 -0.55
CA PRO A 26 16.86 12.42 0.56
C PRO A 26 18.22 11.80 0.84
N ALA A 27 19.19 12.61 1.24
CA ALA A 27 20.55 12.18 1.64
C ALA A 27 21.17 13.21 2.57
N SER A 28 22.11 12.81 3.44
CA SER A 28 22.86 13.71 4.31
C SER A 28 23.96 14.49 3.58
N GLY A 29 24.47 13.95 2.48
CA GLY A 29 25.56 14.50 1.69
C GLY A 29 25.22 14.76 0.24
N LYS A 30 26.15 15.41 -0.47
CA LYS A 30 26.03 15.61 -1.90
C LYS A 30 26.28 14.29 -2.64
N GLY A 31 25.41 13.95 -3.57
CA GLY A 31 25.53 12.76 -4.41
C GLY A 31 24.44 12.71 -5.46
N CYS A 32 24.59 11.80 -6.42
CA CYS A 32 23.55 11.47 -7.39
C CYS A 32 22.99 10.08 -7.04
N TYR A 33 21.81 10.06 -6.45
CA TYR A 33 21.16 8.84 -5.98
C TYR A 33 20.04 8.36 -6.93
N PHE A 34 19.86 9.02 -8.04
CA PHE A 34 18.73 8.76 -8.96
C PHE A 34 18.72 7.31 -9.49
N LEU A 35 19.90 6.78 -9.83
CA LEU A 35 20.02 5.40 -10.33
C LEU A 35 20.23 4.36 -9.23
N ASP A 36 20.78 4.79 -8.09
CA ASP A 36 21.16 3.93 -6.96
C ASP A 36 20.63 4.50 -5.64
N ARG A 37 19.33 4.69 -5.55
CA ARG A 37 18.68 5.33 -4.40
C ARG A 37 18.95 4.63 -3.06
N GLU A 38 19.16 3.31 -3.10
CA GLU A 38 19.50 2.50 -1.92
C GLU A 38 20.87 2.84 -1.31
N LYS A 39 21.73 3.56 -2.04
CA LYS A 39 23.00 4.05 -1.51
C LYS A 39 22.84 5.29 -0.64
N SER A 40 21.65 5.91 -0.62
CA SER A 40 21.41 7.03 0.29
C SER A 40 21.25 6.53 1.72
N ASP A 41 21.89 7.23 2.65
CA ASP A 41 21.80 6.99 4.09
C ASP A 41 20.44 7.39 4.70
N ARG A 42 19.58 8.06 3.91
CA ARG A 42 18.24 8.51 4.31
C ARG A 42 17.12 7.89 3.50
N PHE A 43 17.41 6.76 2.87
CA PHE A 43 16.45 6.03 2.06
C PHE A 43 16.44 4.56 2.44
N LEU A 44 15.26 4.03 2.74
CA LEU A 44 15.05 2.61 3.00
C LEU A 44 14.07 2.05 1.98
N LEU A 45 14.54 1.14 1.13
CA LEU A 45 13.70 0.49 0.14
C LEU A 45 12.89 -0.64 0.79
N LEU A 46 11.57 -0.54 0.70
CA LEU A 46 10.65 -1.56 1.19
C LEU A 46 10.14 -2.50 0.09
N SER A 47 10.63 -2.40 -1.14
CA SER A 47 10.39 -3.39 -2.19
C SER A 47 11.06 -4.73 -1.84
N GLY A 48 10.59 -5.83 -2.42
CA GLY A 48 11.10 -7.19 -2.15
C GLY A 48 10.03 -8.10 -1.58
N SER A 49 10.40 -9.02 -0.67
CA SER A 49 9.49 -10.01 -0.10
C SER A 49 8.50 -9.41 0.90
N TRP A 50 7.23 -9.71 0.69
CA TRP A 50 6.12 -9.36 1.57
C TRP A 50 5.24 -10.58 1.82
N GLN A 51 4.56 -10.65 2.95
CA GLN A 51 3.46 -11.58 3.17
C GLN A 51 2.19 -11.01 2.54
N PHE A 52 1.45 -11.86 1.82
CA PHE A 52 0.26 -11.44 1.08
C PHE A 52 -0.89 -12.41 1.33
N GLN A 53 -2.06 -11.86 1.61
CA GLN A 53 -3.29 -12.62 1.71
C GLN A 53 -4.39 -11.93 0.88
N TYR A 54 -5.07 -12.71 0.04
CA TYR A 54 -6.15 -12.24 -0.81
C TYR A 54 -7.51 -12.55 -0.18
N PHE A 55 -8.45 -11.62 -0.32
CA PHE A 55 -9.84 -11.76 0.06
C PHE A 55 -10.73 -11.38 -1.13
N GLU A 56 -11.78 -12.15 -1.37
CA GLU A 56 -12.76 -11.89 -2.44
C GLU A 56 -13.54 -10.59 -2.19
N SER A 57 -13.59 -10.15 -0.96
CA SER A 57 -14.24 -8.91 -0.56
C SER A 57 -13.49 -8.23 0.58
N VAL A 58 -13.46 -6.91 0.57
CA VAL A 58 -12.96 -6.10 1.68
C VAL A 58 -13.72 -6.36 2.99
N TYR A 59 -14.96 -6.84 2.88
CA TYR A 59 -15.80 -7.18 4.04
C TYR A 59 -15.43 -8.51 4.69
N ASP A 60 -14.61 -9.32 4.04
CA ASP A 60 -14.14 -10.62 4.54
C ASP A 60 -12.84 -10.52 5.37
N LEU A 61 -12.29 -9.31 5.49
CA LEU A 61 -11.10 -9.07 6.32
C LEU A 61 -11.34 -9.52 7.76
N PRO A 62 -10.39 -10.22 8.40
CA PRO A 62 -10.47 -10.59 9.82
C PRO A 62 -10.65 -9.38 10.73
N GLN A 63 -11.28 -9.58 11.88
CA GLN A 63 -11.33 -8.53 12.91
C GLN A 63 -9.92 -8.23 13.39
N GLU A 64 -9.61 -6.92 13.48
CA GLU A 64 -8.30 -6.48 13.96
C GLU A 64 -7.12 -7.08 13.17
N PHE A 65 -7.30 -7.31 11.85
CA PHE A 65 -6.26 -7.85 10.96
C PHE A 65 -4.91 -7.10 11.12
N TRP A 66 -4.95 -5.83 11.48
CA TRP A 66 -3.75 -5.02 11.75
C TRP A 66 -2.96 -5.42 13.00
N LYS A 67 -3.53 -6.26 13.88
CA LYS A 67 -2.84 -6.85 15.04
C LYS A 67 -2.28 -8.23 14.73
N GLU A 68 -3.02 -9.01 13.94
CA GLU A 68 -2.66 -10.39 13.60
C GLU A 68 -1.77 -10.46 12.36
N GLY A 69 -1.84 -9.44 11.50
CA GLY A 69 -1.10 -9.36 10.24
C GLY A 69 -1.51 -10.40 9.21
N ALA A 70 -0.73 -10.48 8.14
CA ALA A 70 -0.87 -11.49 7.08
C ALA A 70 -0.13 -12.79 7.37
N GLY A 71 0.12 -13.12 8.63
CA GLY A 71 1.02 -14.20 9.07
C GLY A 71 0.72 -15.61 8.54
N LYS A 72 -0.42 -15.83 7.89
CA LYS A 72 -0.78 -17.05 7.15
C LYS A 72 -0.76 -16.82 5.64
N GLY A 73 -0.24 -15.70 5.20
CA GLY A 73 -0.17 -15.31 3.81
C GLY A 73 0.89 -16.08 3.02
N LYS A 74 0.87 -15.86 1.71
CA LYS A 74 1.89 -16.32 0.77
C LYS A 74 2.99 -15.27 0.68
N GLU A 75 4.25 -15.69 0.63
CA GLU A 75 5.33 -14.77 0.30
C GLU A 75 5.25 -14.35 -1.18
N VAL A 76 5.32 -13.04 -1.42
CA VAL A 76 5.24 -12.45 -2.77
C VAL A 76 6.31 -11.38 -2.94
N GLN A 77 6.68 -11.09 -4.19
CA GLN A 77 7.63 -10.03 -4.52
C GLN A 77 6.89 -8.74 -4.87
N VAL A 78 7.20 -7.65 -4.19
CA VAL A 78 6.69 -6.30 -4.44
C VAL A 78 7.83 -5.47 -5.04
N PRO A 79 7.62 -4.67 -6.09
CA PRO A 79 6.33 -4.36 -6.73
C PRO A 79 5.85 -5.42 -7.73
N ALA A 80 4.58 -5.75 -7.67
CA ALA A 80 3.88 -6.51 -8.71
C ALA A 80 2.36 -6.39 -8.50
N VAL A 81 1.58 -6.75 -9.50
CA VAL A 81 0.12 -6.83 -9.38
C VAL A 81 -0.28 -8.21 -8.89
N TRP A 82 -1.34 -8.32 -8.10
CA TRP A 82 -1.74 -9.58 -7.47
C TRP A 82 -2.17 -10.67 -8.48
N GLN A 83 -2.61 -10.29 -9.70
CA GLN A 83 -2.88 -11.24 -10.77
C GLN A 83 -1.63 -12.06 -11.13
N SER A 84 -0.42 -11.46 -10.99
CA SER A 84 0.83 -12.20 -11.20
C SER A 84 1.10 -13.26 -10.14
N TYR A 85 0.41 -13.20 -9.00
CA TYR A 85 0.49 -14.18 -7.92
C TYR A 85 -0.50 -15.33 -8.11
N GLY A 86 -1.33 -15.29 -9.17
CA GLY A 86 -2.31 -16.32 -9.50
C GLY A 86 -3.63 -16.18 -8.75
N VAL A 87 -3.94 -14.98 -8.24
CA VAL A 87 -5.24 -14.64 -7.68
C VAL A 87 -5.94 -13.61 -8.55
N ASP A 88 -7.29 -13.60 -8.54
CA ASP A 88 -8.09 -12.76 -9.41
C ASP A 88 -7.84 -12.98 -10.91
N GLY A 89 -8.55 -12.30 -11.78
CA GLY A 89 -8.44 -12.38 -13.23
C GLY A 89 -7.95 -11.09 -13.85
N ASN A 90 -7.28 -11.20 -14.99
CA ASN A 90 -6.99 -10.04 -15.82
C ASN A 90 -8.27 -9.56 -16.48
N GLN A 91 -8.61 -8.28 -16.27
CA GLN A 91 -9.80 -7.66 -16.84
C GLN A 91 -9.40 -6.65 -17.91
N TYR A 92 -10.11 -6.70 -19.05
CA TYR A 92 -9.89 -5.79 -20.16
C TYR A 92 -10.91 -4.66 -20.09
N ILE A 93 -10.63 -3.65 -19.29
CA ILE A 93 -11.56 -2.61 -18.84
C ILE A 93 -12.01 -1.64 -19.93
N ASN A 94 -11.32 -1.56 -21.05
CA ASN A 94 -11.74 -0.68 -22.17
C ASN A 94 -12.91 -1.25 -22.98
N THR A 95 -13.27 -2.52 -22.82
CA THR A 95 -14.43 -3.14 -23.47
C THR A 95 -15.57 -3.42 -22.50
N ARG A 96 -15.24 -3.66 -21.23
CA ARG A 96 -16.22 -3.96 -20.19
C ARG A 96 -15.74 -3.43 -18.84
N TYR A 97 -16.50 -2.51 -18.28
CA TYR A 97 -16.22 -2.01 -16.94
C TYR A 97 -16.54 -3.10 -15.90
N PRO A 98 -15.62 -3.40 -14.96
CA PRO A 98 -15.76 -4.53 -14.05
C PRO A 98 -16.84 -4.32 -12.99
N PHE A 99 -17.15 -3.08 -12.65
CA PHE A 99 -18.16 -2.72 -11.65
C PHE A 99 -19.41 -2.10 -12.26
N PRO A 100 -20.58 -2.25 -11.62
CA PRO A 100 -21.74 -1.42 -11.91
C PRO A 100 -21.37 0.06 -11.81
N PHE A 101 -21.90 0.88 -12.73
CA PHE A 101 -21.65 2.33 -12.70
C PHE A 101 -22.59 2.99 -11.68
N ASP A 102 -22.18 3.03 -10.43
CA ASP A 102 -22.92 3.62 -9.30
C ASP A 102 -21.99 4.33 -8.30
N PRO A 103 -21.17 5.32 -8.76
CA PRO A 103 -20.24 6.00 -7.88
C PRO A 103 -20.96 6.80 -6.79
N PRO A 104 -20.42 6.88 -5.56
CA PRO A 104 -19.11 6.37 -5.13
C PRO A 104 -19.13 4.91 -4.66
N TYR A 105 -20.24 4.21 -4.79
CA TYR A 105 -20.41 2.88 -4.22
C TYR A 105 -19.70 1.80 -5.03
N VAL A 106 -19.15 0.83 -4.31
CA VAL A 106 -18.51 -0.36 -4.89
C VAL A 106 -19.38 -1.59 -4.65
N PRO A 107 -19.33 -2.62 -5.52
CA PRO A 107 -20.04 -3.87 -5.29
C PRO A 107 -19.55 -4.58 -4.04
N ARG A 108 -20.33 -5.52 -3.52
CA ARG A 108 -19.91 -6.33 -2.37
C ARG A 108 -18.71 -7.21 -2.70
N GLU A 109 -18.64 -7.70 -3.92
CA GLU A 109 -17.49 -8.39 -4.51
C GLU A 109 -16.40 -7.37 -4.89
N ASN A 110 -15.79 -6.77 -3.87
CA ASN A 110 -14.71 -5.81 -4.00
C ASN A 110 -13.43 -6.43 -3.43
N PRO A 111 -12.57 -7.03 -4.26
CA PRO A 111 -11.39 -7.73 -3.81
C PRO A 111 -10.44 -6.89 -2.98
N CYS A 112 -9.78 -7.52 -2.02
CA CYS A 112 -8.83 -6.86 -1.13
C CYS A 112 -7.57 -7.71 -0.93
N GLY A 113 -6.41 -7.09 -1.04
CA GLY A 113 -5.12 -7.69 -0.72
C GLY A 113 -4.56 -7.14 0.58
N LEU A 114 -4.29 -8.01 1.55
CA LEU A 114 -3.56 -7.66 2.76
C LEU A 114 -2.08 -7.95 2.56
N TYR A 115 -1.26 -6.91 2.64
CA TYR A 115 0.20 -6.99 2.52
C TYR A 115 0.85 -6.65 3.85
N GLU A 116 1.82 -7.45 4.28
CA GLU A 116 2.55 -7.22 5.51
C GLU A 116 4.06 -7.36 5.28
N ARG A 117 4.82 -6.47 5.90
CA ARG A 117 6.27 -6.55 5.95
C ARG A 117 6.80 -6.00 7.27
N SER A 118 7.69 -6.72 7.90
CA SER A 118 8.47 -6.23 9.03
C SER A 118 9.78 -5.64 8.54
N PHE A 119 10.20 -4.53 9.12
CA PHE A 119 11.48 -3.88 8.82
C PHE A 119 12.02 -3.16 10.05
N GLU A 120 13.34 -2.97 10.07
CA GLU A 120 13.98 -2.16 11.10
C GLU A 120 14.18 -0.74 10.60
N TYR A 121 13.75 0.23 11.40
CA TYR A 121 13.96 1.63 11.13
C TYR A 121 14.80 2.26 12.24
N LYS A 122 15.88 2.96 11.86
CA LYS A 122 16.72 3.73 12.79
C LYS A 122 16.44 5.21 12.61
N CYS A 123 15.90 5.83 13.65
CA CYS A 123 15.66 7.27 13.65
C CYS A 123 17.00 8.02 13.47
N CYS A 124 17.00 8.97 12.55
CA CYS A 124 18.13 9.85 12.31
C CYS A 124 17.93 11.13 13.12
N LEU A 125 18.81 11.42 14.08
CA LEU A 125 18.64 12.54 15.02
C LEU A 125 18.65 13.92 14.35
N ASP A 126 19.38 14.06 13.26
CA ASP A 126 19.45 15.30 12.46
C ASP A 126 18.39 15.38 11.35
N ALA A 127 17.58 14.33 11.19
CA ALA A 127 16.43 14.25 10.30
C ALA A 127 15.38 13.35 10.95
N PRO A 128 14.68 13.84 11.99
CA PRO A 128 13.81 13.01 12.83
C PRO A 128 12.50 12.62 12.14
N GLU A 129 12.10 13.29 11.09
CA GLU A 129 10.90 12.98 10.33
C GLU A 129 11.15 11.84 9.34
N ALA A 130 10.22 10.92 9.24
CA ALA A 130 10.22 9.83 8.28
C ALA A 130 8.92 9.80 7.51
N PHE A 131 9.00 9.61 6.21
CA PHE A 131 7.86 9.55 5.31
C PHE A 131 7.82 8.18 4.63
N LEU A 132 6.65 7.58 4.63
CA LEU A 132 6.39 6.39 3.85
C LEU A 132 5.92 6.82 2.46
N ASN A 133 6.68 6.45 1.42
CA ASN A 133 6.39 6.85 0.05
C ASN A 133 5.93 5.65 -0.77
N PHE A 134 4.71 5.73 -1.30
CA PHE A 134 4.15 4.76 -2.23
C PHE A 134 4.23 5.33 -3.64
N GLU A 135 5.06 4.74 -4.49
CA GLU A 135 5.27 5.21 -5.87
C GLU A 135 4.15 4.79 -6.82
N GLY A 136 3.34 3.83 -6.42
CA GLY A 136 2.14 3.40 -7.14
C GLY A 136 1.42 2.28 -6.41
N VAL A 137 0.15 2.49 -6.14
CA VAL A 137 -0.77 1.46 -5.60
C VAL A 137 -2.11 1.65 -6.29
N ASP A 138 -2.61 0.60 -6.91
CA ASP A 138 -3.87 0.62 -7.64
C ASP A 138 -4.92 -0.16 -6.83
N SER A 139 -6.10 0.40 -6.57
CA SER A 139 -6.59 1.75 -6.84
C SER A 139 -6.82 2.53 -5.55
N CYS A 140 -7.09 1.87 -4.44
CA CYS A 140 -7.30 2.43 -3.10
C CYS A 140 -6.52 1.58 -2.09
N PHE A 141 -5.90 2.22 -1.11
CA PHE A 141 -5.17 1.49 -0.09
C PHE A 141 -5.23 2.20 1.27
N TYR A 142 -4.99 1.42 2.30
CA TYR A 142 -4.90 1.85 3.70
C TYR A 142 -3.62 1.33 4.30
N VAL A 143 -3.06 2.06 5.26
CA VAL A 143 -1.77 1.71 5.88
C VAL A 143 -1.89 1.68 7.39
N TRP A 144 -1.29 0.67 8.00
CA TRP A 144 -1.08 0.57 9.45
C TRP A 144 0.40 0.37 9.71
N ILE A 145 0.93 1.06 10.71
CA ILE A 145 2.28 0.86 11.23
C ILE A 145 2.16 0.43 12.69
N ASN A 146 2.66 -0.75 13.01
CA ASN A 146 2.58 -1.34 14.37
C ASN A 146 1.15 -1.31 14.95
N GLY A 147 0.15 -1.62 14.10
CA GLY A 147 -1.25 -1.65 14.50
C GLY A 147 -1.94 -0.29 14.56
N THR A 148 -1.26 0.79 14.26
CA THR A 148 -1.83 2.14 14.21
C THR A 148 -2.12 2.54 12.77
N PHE A 149 -3.33 2.99 12.49
CA PHE A 149 -3.72 3.56 11.21
C PHE A 149 -3.00 4.89 10.96
N VAL A 150 -2.36 5.02 9.80
CA VAL A 150 -1.58 6.20 9.42
C VAL A 150 -2.10 6.82 8.14
#